data_879c1112a82a77a9059483759921ef4d
#
_entry.id   879c1112a82a77a9059483759921ef4d
#
_cell.length_a   1.000
_cell.length_b   1.000
_cell.length_c   1.000
_cell.angle_alpha   90.00
_cell.angle_beta   90.00
_cell.angle_gamma   90.00
#
_symmetry.space_group_name_H-M   'P 1'
#
loop_
_entity.id
_entity.type
_entity.pdbx_description
1 polymer ?
#
loop_
_entity_poly.entity_id
_entity_poly.type
_entity_poly.pdbx_seq_one_letter_code
_entity_poly.pdbx_strand_id
1 'polypeptide(L)'
;MDREGSQDSFGRTIWALGLATQSRLVDQTKVLETLRKALPNLGRLKYPRSIAFALLGLVASGELEKARDLGGKLANYFHRHNSSDWQWFERCVRYSNGILPYALLLLDDPQLNHIGLVSLRFLNRASRVDGIPAPIGNKGWYCKGGKRALYDQQCIDAADMVLANLAAYRRTGKETFLRQAQDWMRWFYGRNVKNVAMVTRDGGCYDGIDETSINRNQGAESVLAYLLAYLATAAQDRLKKTSFL
;
A
#
# COMPACT_ATOMS: atom_id res chain seq x y z
N MET A 1 -27.44 7.09 -0.55
CA MET A 1 -26.25 7.30 0.31
C MET A 1 -26.43 6.41 1.52
N ASP A 2 -25.53 5.48 1.71
CA ASP A 2 -25.55 4.61 2.89
C ASP A 2 -25.38 5.46 4.15
N ARG A 3 -26.19 5.23 5.16
CA ARG A 3 -26.08 5.94 6.46
C ARG A 3 -24.81 5.57 7.21
N GLU A 4 -24.20 4.45 6.90
CA GLU A 4 -22.92 3.96 7.42
C GLU A 4 -21.92 3.84 6.29
N GLY A 5 -21.18 4.89 6.00
CA GLY A 5 -20.12 4.87 5.00
C GLY A 5 -18.98 3.91 5.38
N SER A 6 -18.31 3.32 4.39
CA SER A 6 -17.13 2.49 4.61
C SER A 6 -15.99 3.33 5.17
N GLN A 7 -15.36 2.88 6.26
CA GLN A 7 -14.15 3.53 6.80
C GLN A 7 -12.98 3.48 5.79
N ASP A 8 -12.92 2.43 4.98
CA ASP A 8 -11.93 2.31 3.90
C ASP A 8 -12.11 3.43 2.86
N SER A 9 -13.34 3.64 2.41
CA SER A 9 -13.65 4.73 1.49
C SER A 9 -13.31 6.09 2.09
N PHE A 10 -13.58 6.30 3.39
CA PHE A 10 -13.21 7.52 4.08
C PHE A 10 -11.68 7.69 4.14
N GLY A 11 -10.93 6.67 4.51
CA GLY A 11 -9.47 6.70 4.54
C GLY A 11 -8.88 7.03 3.17
N ARG A 12 -9.36 6.36 2.10
CA ARG A 12 -8.96 6.63 0.71
C ARG A 12 -9.33 8.04 0.26
N THR A 13 -10.47 8.57 0.69
CA THR A 13 -10.87 9.96 0.42
C THR A 13 -9.88 10.94 1.06
N ILE A 14 -9.48 10.73 2.32
CA ILE A 14 -8.45 11.55 2.98
C ILE A 14 -7.12 11.46 2.22
N TRP A 15 -6.73 10.27 1.74
CA TRP A 15 -5.51 10.12 0.94
C TRP A 15 -5.60 10.91 -0.36
N ALA A 16 -6.68 10.79 -1.11
CA ALA A 16 -6.89 11.52 -2.35
C ALA A 16 -6.90 13.05 -2.13
N LEU A 17 -7.62 13.52 -1.10
CA LEU A 17 -7.64 14.95 -0.73
C LEU A 17 -6.25 15.44 -0.33
N GLY A 18 -5.51 14.67 0.47
CA GLY A 18 -4.14 15.01 0.86
C GLY A 18 -3.22 15.18 -0.34
N LEU A 19 -3.24 14.26 -1.30
CA LEU A 19 -2.48 14.39 -2.56
C LEU A 19 -2.95 15.59 -3.39
N ALA A 20 -4.26 15.83 -3.42
CA ALA A 20 -4.84 16.95 -4.17
C ALA A 20 -4.41 18.32 -3.63
N THR A 21 -4.05 18.45 -2.34
CA THR A 21 -3.50 19.71 -1.79
C THR A 21 -2.18 20.13 -2.46
N GLN A 22 -1.47 19.20 -3.08
CA GLN A 22 -0.20 19.45 -3.77
C GLN A 22 -0.38 19.61 -5.30
N SER A 23 -1.59 19.38 -5.81
CA SER A 23 -1.87 19.41 -7.25
C SER A 23 -2.27 20.81 -7.72
N ARG A 24 -1.70 21.22 -8.86
CA ARG A 24 -2.13 22.45 -9.56
C ARG A 24 -3.33 22.23 -10.51
N LEU A 25 -3.83 21.00 -10.60
CA LEU A 25 -4.90 20.63 -11.52
C LEU A 25 -6.30 20.79 -10.91
N VAL A 26 -6.39 21.13 -9.63
CA VAL A 26 -7.64 21.22 -8.90
C VAL A 26 -7.74 22.53 -8.11
N ASP A 27 -8.97 22.94 -7.76
CA ASP A 27 -9.22 24.07 -6.89
C ASP A 27 -8.77 23.73 -5.45
N GLN A 28 -7.60 24.23 -5.08
CA GLN A 28 -7.01 23.94 -3.78
C GLN A 28 -7.83 24.47 -2.60
N THR A 29 -8.57 25.55 -2.78
CA THR A 29 -9.44 26.10 -1.73
C THR A 29 -10.53 25.10 -1.36
N LYS A 30 -11.22 24.55 -2.37
CA LYS A 30 -12.24 23.51 -2.17
C LYS A 30 -11.67 22.21 -1.58
N VAL A 31 -10.48 21.82 -2.02
CA VAL A 31 -9.78 20.64 -1.47
C VAL A 31 -9.50 20.82 0.01
N LEU A 32 -8.89 21.95 0.40
CA LEU A 32 -8.57 22.26 1.80
C LEU A 32 -9.81 22.37 2.68
N GLU A 33 -10.87 23.03 2.20
CA GLU A 33 -12.14 23.11 2.92
C GLU A 33 -12.76 21.72 3.15
N THR A 34 -12.74 20.86 2.11
CA THR A 34 -13.27 19.51 2.20
C THR A 34 -12.46 18.66 3.17
N LEU A 35 -11.13 18.74 3.08
CA LEU A 35 -10.24 18.06 4.01
C LEU A 35 -10.49 18.51 5.46
N ARG A 36 -10.54 19.82 5.73
CA ARG A 36 -10.81 20.37 7.08
C ARG A 36 -12.13 19.86 7.66
N LYS A 37 -13.19 19.75 6.85
CA LYS A 37 -14.48 19.18 7.27
C LYS A 37 -14.40 17.69 7.63
N ALA A 38 -13.47 16.97 7.03
CA ALA A 38 -13.29 15.53 7.25
C ALA A 38 -12.43 15.23 8.50
N LEU A 39 -11.44 16.08 8.84
CA LEU A 39 -10.47 15.84 9.92
C LEU A 39 -11.10 15.47 11.28
N PRO A 40 -12.21 16.08 11.75
CA PRO A 40 -12.84 15.72 13.03
C PRO A 40 -13.30 14.26 13.11
N ASN A 41 -13.50 13.59 11.98
CA ASN A 41 -13.95 12.21 11.93
C ASN A 41 -12.80 11.17 12.00
N LEU A 42 -11.54 11.58 11.96
CA LEU A 42 -10.37 10.68 12.05
C LEU A 42 -10.37 9.81 13.31
N GLY A 43 -10.90 10.35 14.43
CA GLY A 43 -11.02 9.62 15.69
C GLY A 43 -11.87 8.35 15.61
N ARG A 44 -12.80 8.29 14.66
CA ARG A 44 -13.72 7.15 14.43
C ARG A 44 -13.08 5.97 13.69
N LEU A 45 -11.91 6.14 13.08
CA LEU A 45 -11.23 5.08 12.35
C LEU A 45 -10.78 3.96 13.30
N LYS A 46 -11.23 2.73 13.00
CA LYS A 46 -10.99 1.52 13.79
C LYS A 46 -10.21 0.45 13.02
N TYR A 47 -10.23 0.45 11.69
CA TYR A 47 -9.61 -0.60 10.90
C TYR A 47 -8.21 -0.19 10.43
N PRO A 48 -7.20 -1.07 10.52
CA PRO A 48 -5.81 -0.71 10.20
C PRO A 48 -5.62 -0.09 8.81
N ARG A 49 -6.31 -0.61 7.78
CA ARG A 49 -6.18 -0.08 6.40
C ARG A 49 -6.76 1.32 6.27
N SER A 50 -7.95 1.53 6.83
CA SER A 50 -8.59 2.86 6.84
C SER A 50 -7.72 3.89 7.55
N ILE A 51 -7.08 3.50 8.67
CA ILE A 51 -6.12 4.32 9.41
C ILE A 51 -4.89 4.62 8.53
N ALA A 52 -4.33 3.60 7.86
CA ALA A 52 -3.15 3.77 7.00
C ALA A 52 -3.45 4.70 5.81
N PHE A 53 -4.57 4.50 5.11
CA PHE A 53 -4.97 5.40 4.01
C PHE A 53 -5.14 6.85 4.48
N ALA A 54 -5.83 7.07 5.60
CA ALA A 54 -5.97 8.42 6.16
C ALA A 54 -4.61 9.03 6.54
N LEU A 55 -3.72 8.24 7.16
CA LEU A 55 -2.36 8.68 7.50
C LEU A 55 -1.60 9.17 6.28
N LEU A 56 -1.66 8.44 5.15
CA LEU A 56 -1.01 8.87 3.89
C LEU A 56 -1.50 10.23 3.43
N GLY A 57 -2.80 10.49 3.52
CA GLY A 57 -3.37 11.78 3.16
C GLY A 57 -2.94 12.90 4.10
N LEU A 58 -2.84 12.61 5.40
CA LEU A 58 -2.37 13.58 6.39
C LEU A 58 -0.88 13.94 6.18
N VAL A 59 -0.04 12.96 5.86
CA VAL A 59 1.37 13.24 5.51
C VAL A 59 1.43 14.12 4.27
N ALA A 60 0.66 13.79 3.22
CA ALA A 60 0.64 14.56 1.98
C ALA A 60 0.14 16.00 2.17
N SER A 61 -0.82 16.24 3.08
CA SER A 61 -1.36 17.57 3.37
C SER A 61 -0.57 18.35 4.44
N GLY A 62 0.48 17.77 5.02
CA GLY A 62 1.28 18.42 6.08
C GLY A 62 0.68 18.35 7.49
N GLU A 63 -0.41 17.60 7.71
CA GLU A 63 -1.04 17.38 9.01
C GLU A 63 -0.26 16.34 9.85
N LEU A 64 1.02 16.62 10.10
CA LEU A 64 1.99 15.62 10.60
C LEU A 64 1.71 15.15 12.02
N GLU A 65 1.16 15.99 12.89
CA GLU A 65 0.78 15.61 14.25
C GLU A 65 -0.33 14.54 14.23
N LYS A 66 -1.41 14.81 13.48
CA LYS A 66 -2.51 13.85 13.30
C LYS A 66 -2.06 12.56 12.60
N ALA A 67 -1.12 12.68 11.66
CA ALA A 67 -0.52 11.52 11.01
C ALA A 67 0.24 10.64 12.01
N ARG A 68 1.01 11.25 12.92
CA ARG A 68 1.72 10.53 13.99
C ARG A 68 0.76 9.83 14.96
N ASP A 69 -0.34 10.49 15.33
CA ASP A 69 -1.39 9.88 16.17
C ASP A 69 -1.97 8.62 15.53
N LEU A 70 -2.27 8.68 14.22
CA LEU A 70 -2.74 7.50 13.48
C LEU A 70 -1.63 6.43 13.37
N GLY A 71 -0.37 6.82 13.24
CA GLY A 71 0.78 5.91 13.30
C GLY A 71 0.86 5.17 14.63
N GLY A 72 0.64 5.86 15.74
CA GLY A 72 0.54 5.27 17.09
C GLY A 72 -0.59 4.24 17.20
N LYS A 73 -1.76 4.51 16.58
CA LYS A 73 -2.85 3.51 16.51
C LYS A 73 -2.42 2.26 15.75
N LEU A 74 -1.72 2.39 14.61
CA LEU A 74 -1.19 1.25 13.86
C LEU A 74 -0.14 0.47 14.67
N ALA A 75 0.75 1.17 15.38
CA ALA A 75 1.73 0.54 16.27
C ALA A 75 1.03 -0.30 17.36
N ASN A 76 -0.06 0.18 17.94
CA ASN A 76 -0.86 -0.58 18.92
C ASN A 76 -1.45 -1.86 18.31
N TYR A 77 -1.90 -1.84 17.03
CA TYR A 77 -2.31 -3.07 16.33
C TYR A 77 -1.15 -4.04 16.16
N PHE A 78 0.02 -3.54 15.75
CA PHE A 78 1.22 -4.37 15.61
C PHE A 78 1.60 -5.02 16.95
N HIS A 79 1.74 -4.25 18.03
CA HIS A 79 2.12 -4.78 19.34
C HIS A 79 1.15 -5.82 19.89
N ARG A 80 -0.15 -5.67 19.59
CA ARG A 80 -1.19 -6.63 20.02
C ARG A 80 -1.09 -7.98 19.34
N HIS A 81 -0.63 -8.05 18.10
CA HIS A 81 -0.66 -9.26 17.27
C HIS A 81 0.73 -9.83 16.96
N ASN A 82 1.79 -9.01 17.14
CA ASN A 82 3.16 -9.38 16.83
C ASN A 82 3.67 -10.50 17.74
N SER A 83 4.41 -11.42 17.12
CA SER A 83 5.18 -12.48 17.79
C SER A 83 6.42 -12.82 16.94
N SER A 84 7.32 -13.68 17.45
CA SER A 84 8.54 -14.06 16.74
C SER A 84 8.30 -14.64 15.35
N ASP A 85 7.20 -15.36 15.17
CA ASP A 85 6.78 -16.03 13.93
C ASP A 85 5.75 -15.24 13.11
N TRP A 86 5.13 -14.19 13.70
CA TRP A 86 4.05 -13.41 13.08
C TRP A 86 4.25 -11.91 13.29
N GLN A 87 5.00 -11.28 12.42
CA GLN A 87 5.35 -9.86 12.54
C GLN A 87 4.34 -8.99 11.76
N TRP A 88 3.08 -9.03 12.19
CA TRP A 88 1.96 -8.41 11.46
C TRP A 88 0.98 -7.69 12.40
N PHE A 89 0.17 -6.79 11.84
CA PHE A 89 -0.78 -5.91 12.56
C PHE A 89 -2.08 -6.61 12.96
N GLU A 90 -2.40 -7.73 12.34
CA GLU A 90 -3.68 -8.43 12.49
C GLU A 90 -3.43 -9.95 12.58
N ARG A 91 -4.46 -10.70 12.98
CA ARG A 91 -4.41 -12.18 12.95
C ARG A 91 -4.26 -12.74 11.53
N CYS A 92 -4.73 -12.00 10.50
CA CYS A 92 -4.64 -12.41 9.10
C CYS A 92 -4.03 -11.30 8.24
N VAL A 93 -3.20 -11.68 7.27
CA VAL A 93 -2.82 -10.87 6.12
C VAL A 93 -3.95 -10.99 5.11
N ARG A 94 -4.53 -9.85 4.71
CA ARG A 94 -5.71 -9.80 3.85
C ARG A 94 -5.42 -9.06 2.54
N TYR A 95 -6.11 -7.96 2.25
CA TYR A 95 -5.94 -7.12 1.07
C TYR A 95 -5.16 -5.84 1.40
N SER A 96 -4.63 -5.18 0.37
CA SER A 96 -3.93 -3.89 0.50
C SER A 96 -2.92 -3.90 1.67
N ASN A 97 -2.11 -4.96 1.69
CA ASN A 97 -1.28 -5.24 2.85
C ASN A 97 -0.07 -4.30 2.94
N GLY A 98 0.55 -3.98 1.81
CA GLY A 98 1.72 -3.11 1.75
C GLY A 98 1.45 -1.69 2.25
N ILE A 99 0.17 -1.26 2.29
CA ILE A 99 -0.20 0.09 2.74
C ILE A 99 0.13 0.33 4.23
N LEU A 100 0.06 -0.71 5.06
CA LEU A 100 0.32 -0.60 6.49
C LEU A 100 1.78 -0.24 6.78
N PRO A 101 2.79 -1.02 6.32
CA PRO A 101 4.17 -0.62 6.47
C PRO A 101 4.51 0.66 5.69
N TYR A 102 3.92 0.88 4.51
CA TYR A 102 4.14 2.09 3.72
C TYR A 102 3.80 3.35 4.52
N ALA A 103 2.61 3.39 5.12
CA ALA A 103 2.16 4.52 5.92
C ALA A 103 3.13 4.84 7.08
N LEU A 104 3.59 3.83 7.81
CA LEU A 104 4.54 4.03 8.91
C LEU A 104 5.91 4.51 8.45
N LEU A 105 6.36 4.07 7.27
CA LEU A 105 7.66 4.47 6.71
C LEU A 105 7.72 5.90 6.22
N LEU A 106 6.58 6.57 6.00
CA LEU A 106 6.52 7.98 5.61
C LEU A 106 6.64 8.93 6.81
N LEU A 107 6.43 8.47 8.03
CA LEU A 107 6.54 9.28 9.23
C LEU A 107 8.02 9.50 9.60
N ASP A 108 8.31 10.69 10.16
CA ASP A 108 9.62 10.94 10.75
C ASP A 108 9.60 10.53 12.24
N ASP A 109 9.58 9.21 12.45
CA ASP A 109 9.54 8.58 13.77
C ASP A 109 10.29 7.24 13.73
N PRO A 110 11.43 7.11 14.41
CA PRO A 110 12.26 5.89 14.35
C PRO A 110 11.55 4.62 14.84
N GLN A 111 10.65 4.73 15.84
CA GLN A 111 9.94 3.56 16.38
C GLN A 111 8.88 3.08 15.40
N LEU A 112 8.10 3.99 14.80
CA LEU A 112 7.11 3.68 13.78
C LEU A 112 7.78 3.14 12.51
N ASN A 113 8.92 3.70 12.12
CA ASN A 113 9.72 3.21 11.00
C ASN A 113 10.24 1.80 11.25
N HIS A 114 10.68 1.48 12.47
CA HIS A 114 11.10 0.14 12.83
C HIS A 114 9.97 -0.88 12.62
N ILE A 115 8.76 -0.59 13.10
CA ILE A 115 7.57 -1.42 12.89
C ILE A 115 7.28 -1.57 11.39
N GLY A 116 7.33 -0.49 10.63
CA GLY A 116 7.17 -0.51 9.17
C GLY A 116 8.18 -1.43 8.49
N LEU A 117 9.47 -1.35 8.85
CA LEU A 117 10.51 -2.21 8.27
C LEU A 117 10.37 -3.68 8.67
N VAL A 118 10.00 -3.97 9.92
CA VAL A 118 9.82 -5.35 10.41
C VAL A 118 8.63 -5.99 9.70
N SER A 119 7.49 -5.32 9.67
CA SER A 119 6.27 -5.82 9.02
C SER A 119 6.43 -5.94 7.50
N LEU A 120 7.16 -5.02 6.86
CA LEU A 120 7.46 -5.12 5.42
C LEU A 120 8.35 -6.32 5.09
N ARG A 121 9.37 -6.60 5.91
CA ARG A 121 10.20 -7.80 5.72
C ARG A 121 9.40 -9.08 5.88
N PHE A 122 8.52 -9.14 6.87
CA PHE A 122 7.58 -10.25 7.03
C PHE A 122 6.70 -10.41 5.78
N LEU A 123 6.09 -9.33 5.30
CA LEU A 123 5.20 -9.36 4.14
C LEU A 123 5.96 -9.74 2.85
N ASN A 124 7.17 -9.24 2.64
CA ASN A 124 8.02 -9.62 1.50
C ASN A 124 8.34 -11.12 1.48
N ARG A 125 8.48 -11.78 2.64
CA ARG A 125 8.65 -13.25 2.71
C ARG A 125 7.33 -13.98 2.49
N ALA A 126 6.25 -13.52 3.15
CA ALA A 126 4.95 -14.16 3.10
C ALA A 126 4.28 -14.11 1.71
N SER A 127 4.59 -13.07 0.91
CA SER A 127 3.98 -12.82 -0.41
C SER A 127 4.85 -13.30 -1.57
N ARG A 128 5.49 -14.47 -1.41
CA ARG A 128 6.26 -15.13 -2.49
C ARG A 128 5.96 -16.62 -2.55
N VAL A 129 6.07 -17.15 -3.76
CA VAL A 129 6.08 -18.59 -4.05
C VAL A 129 7.25 -18.87 -4.97
N ASP A 130 8.13 -19.77 -4.59
CA ASP A 130 9.35 -20.13 -5.35
C ASP A 130 10.16 -18.91 -5.81
N GLY A 131 10.26 -17.89 -4.94
CA GLY A 131 10.95 -16.65 -5.24
C GLY A 131 10.18 -15.67 -6.15
N ILE A 132 9.01 -16.04 -6.66
CA ILE A 132 8.16 -15.20 -7.51
C ILE A 132 7.22 -14.35 -6.64
N PRO A 133 7.06 -13.04 -6.92
CA PRO A 133 6.05 -12.23 -6.27
C PRO A 133 4.65 -12.81 -6.44
N ALA A 134 3.96 -13.00 -5.35
CA ALA A 134 2.63 -13.59 -5.31
C ALA A 134 1.83 -12.93 -4.18
N PRO A 135 0.98 -11.95 -4.46
CA PRO A 135 0.06 -11.40 -3.47
C PRO A 135 -0.70 -12.49 -2.72
N ILE A 136 -1.05 -12.22 -1.48
CA ILE A 136 -1.91 -13.14 -0.71
C ILE A 136 -3.30 -13.17 -1.36
N GLY A 137 -3.75 -14.37 -1.74
CA GLY A 137 -5.04 -14.55 -2.39
C GLY A 137 -6.21 -14.23 -1.46
N ASN A 138 -7.24 -13.56 -1.98
CA ASN A 138 -8.41 -13.20 -1.19
C ASN A 138 -9.34 -14.40 -0.92
N LYS A 139 -9.14 -15.51 -1.64
CA LYS A 139 -9.90 -16.76 -1.48
C LYS A 139 -9.33 -17.61 -0.32
N GLY A 140 -9.33 -17.01 0.88
CA GLY A 140 -8.87 -17.67 2.11
C GLY A 140 -7.83 -16.88 2.90
N TRP A 141 -7.18 -15.85 2.32
CA TRP A 141 -6.19 -15.00 2.97
C TRP A 141 -4.97 -15.78 3.51
N TYR A 142 -4.26 -15.20 4.46
CA TYR A 142 -3.21 -15.89 5.22
C TYR A 142 -3.34 -15.52 6.69
N CYS A 143 -3.80 -16.45 7.50
CA CYS A 143 -3.97 -16.26 8.93
C CYS A 143 -2.87 -16.98 9.71
N LYS A 144 -2.52 -16.46 10.88
CA LYS A 144 -1.50 -17.01 11.78
C LYS A 144 -1.79 -18.49 12.09
N GLY A 145 -0.80 -19.35 11.85
CA GLY A 145 -0.91 -20.80 12.01
C GLY A 145 -1.62 -21.51 10.86
N GLY A 146 -2.15 -20.80 9.87
CA GLY A 146 -2.82 -21.37 8.71
C GLY A 146 -1.94 -21.41 7.45
N LYS A 147 -2.51 -21.93 6.36
CA LYS A 147 -1.90 -21.89 5.03
C LYS A 147 -2.28 -20.59 4.34
N ARG A 148 -1.34 -20.03 3.56
CA ARG A 148 -1.64 -18.87 2.72
C ARG A 148 -2.49 -19.27 1.52
N ALA A 149 -3.48 -18.47 1.17
CA ALA A 149 -4.17 -18.58 -0.12
C ALA A 149 -3.26 -18.05 -1.24
N LEU A 150 -3.22 -18.76 -2.36
CA LEU A 150 -2.47 -18.33 -3.55
C LEU A 150 -3.34 -17.50 -4.50
N TYR A 151 -4.62 -17.75 -4.54
CA TYR A 151 -5.62 -17.10 -5.40
C TYR A 151 -6.76 -16.50 -4.56
N ASP A 152 -7.56 -15.53 -4.99
CA ASP A 152 -7.38 -14.68 -6.16
C ASP A 152 -6.42 -13.53 -5.80
N GLN A 153 -5.38 -13.30 -6.63
CA GLN A 153 -4.41 -12.23 -6.40
C GLN A 153 -4.93 -10.92 -7.00
N GLN A 154 -4.70 -9.81 -6.31
CA GLN A 154 -5.17 -8.48 -6.71
C GLN A 154 -4.03 -7.52 -7.01
N CYS A 155 -4.23 -6.66 -8.02
CA CYS A 155 -3.24 -5.66 -8.44
C CYS A 155 -2.87 -4.66 -7.35
N ILE A 156 -3.83 -4.31 -6.48
CA ILE A 156 -3.60 -3.37 -5.38
C ILE A 156 -2.51 -3.87 -4.42
N ASP A 157 -2.47 -5.17 -4.13
CA ASP A 157 -1.44 -5.73 -3.25
C ASP A 157 -0.04 -5.64 -3.88
N ALA A 158 0.08 -5.90 -5.18
CA ALA A 158 1.34 -5.76 -5.89
C ALA A 158 1.82 -4.29 -5.92
N ALA A 159 0.91 -3.34 -6.17
CA ALA A 159 1.21 -1.92 -6.16
C ALA A 159 1.66 -1.42 -4.78
N ASP A 160 0.95 -1.79 -3.73
CA ASP A 160 1.28 -1.41 -2.36
C ASP A 160 2.68 -1.93 -1.97
N MET A 161 3.05 -3.12 -2.44
CA MET A 161 4.40 -3.66 -2.23
C MET A 161 5.47 -2.86 -2.96
N VAL A 162 5.20 -2.33 -4.15
CA VAL A 162 6.11 -1.38 -4.82
C VAL A 162 6.29 -0.14 -3.95
N LEU A 163 5.19 0.50 -3.54
CA LEU A 163 5.22 1.74 -2.75
C LEU A 163 5.96 1.54 -1.41
N ALA A 164 5.63 0.50 -0.68
CA ALA A 164 6.24 0.20 0.62
C ALA A 164 7.75 -0.07 0.50
N ASN A 165 8.17 -0.84 -0.50
CA ASN A 165 9.59 -1.13 -0.70
C ASN A 165 10.38 0.12 -1.17
N LEU A 166 9.80 0.99 -2.01
CA LEU A 166 10.41 2.27 -2.37
C LEU A 166 10.55 3.19 -1.14
N ALA A 167 9.54 3.26 -0.28
CA ALA A 167 9.62 4.03 0.96
C ALA A 167 10.71 3.48 1.90
N ALA A 168 10.80 2.16 2.05
CA ALA A 168 11.86 1.52 2.82
C ALA A 168 13.26 1.79 2.26
N TYR A 169 13.40 1.79 0.93
CA TYR A 169 14.64 2.18 0.27
C TYR A 169 15.02 3.63 0.58
N ARG A 170 14.09 4.58 0.41
CA ARG A 170 14.31 6.00 0.71
C ARG A 170 14.69 6.25 2.18
N ARG A 171 14.11 5.49 3.10
CA ARG A 171 14.38 5.60 4.54
C ARG A 171 15.71 4.99 4.96
N THR A 172 16.18 3.93 4.29
CA THR A 172 17.31 3.13 4.76
C THR A 172 18.53 3.12 3.83
N GLY A 173 18.39 3.55 2.58
CA GLY A 173 19.40 3.42 1.54
C GLY A 173 19.70 1.97 1.11
N LYS A 174 18.99 0.96 1.65
CA LYS A 174 19.31 -0.45 1.40
C LYS A 174 18.78 -0.90 0.04
N GLU A 175 19.68 -1.18 -0.89
CA GLU A 175 19.39 -1.65 -2.25
C GLU A 175 18.50 -2.91 -2.31
N THR A 176 18.46 -3.70 -1.24
CA THR A 176 17.56 -4.85 -1.16
C THR A 176 16.10 -4.46 -1.31
N PHE A 177 15.68 -3.33 -0.73
CA PHE A 177 14.31 -2.84 -0.87
C PHE A 177 14.04 -2.32 -2.28
N LEU A 178 15.01 -1.67 -2.92
CA LEU A 178 14.85 -1.23 -4.30
C LEU A 178 14.67 -2.42 -5.25
N ARG A 179 15.49 -3.48 -5.10
CA ARG A 179 15.32 -4.72 -5.88
C ARG A 179 13.96 -5.37 -5.63
N GLN A 180 13.47 -5.36 -4.39
CA GLN A 180 12.12 -5.84 -4.08
C GLN A 180 11.03 -5.02 -4.79
N ALA A 181 11.13 -3.69 -4.77
CA ALA A 181 10.17 -2.82 -5.47
C ALA A 181 10.16 -3.10 -6.98
N GLN A 182 11.34 -3.22 -7.60
CA GLN A 182 11.46 -3.54 -9.02
C GLN A 182 10.90 -4.93 -9.35
N ASP A 183 11.09 -5.89 -8.47
CA ASP A 183 10.57 -7.24 -8.64
C ASP A 183 9.03 -7.26 -8.53
N TRP A 184 8.46 -6.52 -7.60
CA TRP A 184 7.03 -6.32 -7.51
C TRP A 184 6.44 -5.55 -8.70
N MET A 185 7.18 -4.58 -9.26
CA MET A 185 6.76 -3.91 -10.49
C MET A 185 6.72 -4.88 -11.68
N ARG A 186 7.65 -5.83 -11.75
CA ARG A 186 7.67 -6.88 -12.78
C ARG A 186 6.48 -7.86 -12.69
N TRP A 187 5.79 -7.94 -11.53
CA TRP A 187 4.56 -8.71 -11.40
C TRP A 187 3.51 -8.27 -12.41
N PHE A 188 3.39 -6.96 -12.67
CA PHE A 188 2.49 -6.40 -13.68
C PHE A 188 2.89 -6.79 -15.11
N TYR A 189 4.15 -7.11 -15.36
CA TYR A 189 4.69 -7.45 -16.68
C TYR A 189 4.93 -8.96 -16.87
N GLY A 190 4.31 -9.79 -16.05
CA GLY A 190 4.34 -11.24 -16.22
C GLY A 190 5.24 -12.01 -15.25
N ARG A 191 6.03 -11.35 -14.38
CA ARG A 191 6.75 -12.04 -13.32
C ARG A 191 5.81 -12.38 -12.14
N ASN A 192 4.80 -13.17 -12.45
CA ASN A 192 3.77 -13.65 -11.53
C ASN A 192 3.53 -15.15 -11.73
N VAL A 193 2.71 -15.75 -10.88
CA VAL A 193 2.49 -17.22 -10.86
C VAL A 193 1.84 -17.79 -12.13
N LYS A 194 1.34 -16.95 -13.03
CA LYS A 194 0.76 -17.37 -14.33
C LYS A 194 1.63 -16.99 -15.53
N ASN A 195 2.74 -16.28 -15.33
CA ASN A 195 3.58 -15.73 -16.40
C ASN A 195 2.80 -14.89 -17.42
N VAL A 196 1.79 -14.13 -16.97
CA VAL A 196 0.92 -13.33 -17.83
C VAL A 196 1.05 -11.84 -17.48
N ALA A 197 1.24 -11.00 -18.50
CA ALA A 197 1.21 -9.56 -18.32
C ALA A 197 -0.19 -9.11 -17.88
N MET A 198 -0.25 -8.36 -16.78
CA MET A 198 -1.49 -7.79 -16.26
C MET A 198 -1.83 -6.45 -16.91
N VAL A 199 -0.85 -5.80 -17.51
CA VAL A 199 -1.00 -4.52 -18.22
C VAL A 199 -1.29 -4.78 -19.69
N THR A 200 -2.31 -4.12 -20.22
CA THR A 200 -2.69 -4.20 -21.62
C THR A 200 -1.90 -3.20 -22.46
N ARG A 201 -1.89 -3.37 -23.82
CA ARG A 201 -1.14 -2.49 -24.73
C ARG A 201 -1.65 -1.05 -24.76
N ASP A 202 -2.90 -0.84 -24.42
CA ASP A 202 -3.60 0.46 -24.34
C ASP A 202 -3.52 1.09 -22.95
N GLY A 203 -2.76 0.49 -22.04
CA GLY A 203 -2.49 1.05 -20.69
C GLY A 203 -3.51 0.65 -19.62
N GLY A 204 -4.44 -0.24 -19.92
CA GLY A 204 -5.32 -0.85 -18.92
C GLY A 204 -4.60 -1.84 -18.02
N CYS A 205 -5.23 -2.27 -16.93
CA CYS A 205 -4.72 -3.29 -16.04
C CYS A 205 -5.83 -4.27 -15.67
N TYR A 206 -5.59 -5.56 -15.89
CA TYR A 206 -6.51 -6.64 -15.50
C TYR A 206 -6.68 -6.69 -13.98
N ASP A 207 -7.87 -7.09 -13.50
CA ASP A 207 -8.23 -6.98 -12.08
C ASP A 207 -7.53 -7.99 -11.18
N GLY A 208 -7.15 -9.16 -11.68
CA GLY A 208 -6.48 -10.13 -10.83
C GLY A 208 -6.13 -11.45 -11.50
N ILE A 209 -5.50 -12.31 -10.72
CA ILE A 209 -5.08 -13.65 -11.11
C ILE A 209 -5.90 -14.66 -10.32
N ASP A 210 -6.79 -15.35 -11.01
CA ASP A 210 -7.61 -16.44 -10.47
C ASP A 210 -6.86 -17.77 -10.55
N GLU A 211 -7.40 -18.79 -9.92
CA GLU A 211 -6.81 -20.14 -9.92
C GLU A 211 -6.72 -20.72 -11.34
N THR A 212 -7.76 -20.57 -12.13
CA THR A 212 -7.86 -21.16 -13.48
C THR A 212 -7.58 -20.14 -14.60
N SER A 213 -7.73 -18.84 -14.35
CA SER A 213 -7.73 -17.80 -15.37
C SER A 213 -7.12 -16.49 -14.89
N ILE A 214 -7.15 -15.49 -15.77
CA ILE A 214 -6.94 -14.08 -15.45
C ILE A 214 -8.30 -13.38 -15.47
N ASN A 215 -8.64 -12.63 -14.43
CA ASN A 215 -9.78 -11.73 -14.47
C ASN A 215 -9.46 -10.55 -15.39
N ARG A 216 -9.97 -10.61 -16.61
CA ARG A 216 -9.67 -9.63 -17.67
C ARG A 216 -10.49 -8.33 -17.58
N ASN A 217 -11.34 -8.19 -16.56
CA ASN A 217 -11.92 -6.89 -16.27
C ASN A 217 -10.81 -5.87 -15.99
N GLN A 218 -11.03 -4.61 -16.32
CA GLN A 218 -10.07 -3.52 -16.14
C GLN A 218 -10.74 -2.44 -15.29
N GLY A 219 -10.95 -2.76 -14.05
CA GLY A 219 -11.59 -1.87 -13.09
C GLY A 219 -10.69 -0.68 -12.71
N ALA A 220 -11.32 0.41 -12.28
CA ALA A 220 -10.61 1.63 -11.90
C ALA A 220 -9.57 1.39 -10.79
N GLU A 221 -9.85 0.49 -9.84
CA GLU A 221 -8.90 0.17 -8.76
C GLU A 221 -7.61 -0.43 -9.31
N SER A 222 -7.71 -1.39 -10.22
CA SER A 222 -6.55 -2.07 -10.79
C SER A 222 -5.70 -1.15 -11.67
N VAL A 223 -6.35 -0.31 -12.48
CA VAL A 223 -5.68 0.69 -13.31
C VAL A 223 -4.98 1.73 -12.43
N LEU A 224 -5.65 2.27 -11.41
CA LEU A 224 -5.06 3.23 -10.48
C LEU A 224 -3.91 2.62 -9.68
N ALA A 225 -4.04 1.38 -9.21
CA ALA A 225 -2.97 0.67 -8.51
C ALA A 225 -1.72 0.55 -9.39
N TYR A 226 -1.87 0.10 -10.62
CA TYR A 226 -0.75 0.03 -11.57
C TYR A 226 -0.11 1.41 -11.81
N LEU A 227 -0.92 2.45 -12.07
CA LEU A 227 -0.41 3.80 -12.33
C LEU A 227 0.35 4.37 -11.13
N LEU A 228 -0.13 4.18 -9.90
CA LEU A 228 0.58 4.59 -8.68
C LEU A 228 1.94 3.91 -8.57
N ALA A 229 2.01 2.60 -8.78
CA ALA A 229 3.26 1.84 -8.76
C ALA A 229 4.23 2.28 -9.86
N TYR A 230 3.72 2.47 -11.08
CA TYR A 230 4.50 2.93 -12.24
C TYR A 230 5.09 4.32 -12.01
N LEU A 231 4.27 5.29 -11.60
CA LEU A 231 4.71 6.67 -11.37
C LEU A 231 5.71 6.76 -10.21
N ALA A 232 5.51 5.98 -9.13
CA ALA A 232 6.44 5.93 -8.01
C ALA A 232 7.81 5.37 -8.43
N THR A 233 7.83 4.34 -9.28
CA THR A 233 9.05 3.74 -9.82
C THR A 233 9.76 4.71 -10.76
N ALA A 234 9.03 5.35 -11.68
CA ALA A 234 9.59 6.33 -12.61
C ALA A 234 10.18 7.56 -11.89
N ALA A 235 9.53 8.02 -10.82
CA ALA A 235 10.05 9.11 -9.99
C ALA A 235 11.36 8.70 -9.29
N GLN A 236 11.45 7.45 -8.79
CA GLN A 236 12.65 6.93 -8.15
C GLN A 236 13.84 6.84 -9.14
N ASP A 237 13.59 6.41 -10.37
CA ASP A 237 14.63 6.31 -11.41
C ASP A 237 15.16 7.69 -11.83
N ARG A 238 14.30 8.71 -11.84
CA ARG A 238 14.70 10.11 -12.08
C ARG A 238 15.62 10.63 -10.97
N LEU A 239 15.28 10.39 -9.71
CA LEU A 239 16.09 10.80 -8.57
C LEU A 239 17.49 10.18 -8.60
N LYS A 240 17.60 8.89 -8.99
CA LYS A 240 18.92 8.27 -9.18
C LYS A 240 19.75 8.94 -10.26
N LYS A 241 19.16 9.29 -11.41
CA LYS A 241 19.88 9.94 -12.50
C LYS A 241 20.41 11.32 -12.11
N THR A 242 19.68 12.08 -11.30
CA THR A 242 20.09 13.43 -10.84
C THR A 242 21.14 13.40 -9.73
N SER A 243 21.27 12.31 -8.98
CA SER A 243 22.29 12.17 -7.92
C SER A 243 23.68 11.76 -8.46
N PHE A 244 23.82 11.51 -9.76
CA PHE A 244 25.09 11.21 -10.43
C PHE A 244 25.63 12.37 -11.29
N LEU A 245 24.96 13.54 -11.28
CA LEU A 245 25.40 14.81 -11.88
C LEU A 245 25.84 15.80 -10.80
#